data_9dfc4f943f250760ed95b2920f868489
#
_entry.id   9dfc4f943f250760ed95b2920f868489
#
_cell.length_a   1.000
_cell.length_b   1.000
_cell.length_c   1.000
_cell.angle_alpha   90.00
_cell.angle_beta   90.00
_cell.angle_gamma   90.00
#
_symmetry.space_group_name_H-M   'P 1'
#
loop_
_entity.id
_entity.type
_entity.pdbx_description
1 polymer ?
#
loop_
_entity_poly.entity_id
_entity_poly.type
_entity_poly.pdbx_seq_one_letter_code
_entity_poly.pdbx_strand_id
1 'polypeptide(L)'
;MAGAYYEKIARINLTTGKIKVEPLDLELAHKFIGGRGLGTKMLYDEGIATVDPLSPENKLIYITGPMTGAAAPSTGRYMVCTKSPLTGMIACSNSGGIWGAKLKYAGWDAIIVEGEAPDWTYINIDDDKIELLDAREYVGVMSEAIDEQLKAKHGADVSVLNIGPAGEKKVLLAAIMNDKDRAAGRSGVGAVMGSKKLKAIVVKATRKKLDNIADLDALKVAAKNAMNVLKANPVTGSGLRQLGTAVLVNIVNNIGAFPTKNWQESYYDKADDISGETLAEKYLVKPGACHLCPIACGRVVNVNGKVVGGPEYEPLWAYGGNCGNNDLNVIDECNMLCNEYGLDAISVPCTIAAAMELYQRGYIKEEECAGVPLEWGSTRALVEWTKRMGNPETELDWLMSSGSARLCEHYGHPEYSMSVKKQEIPAYDARAIQGIGITYATSNRGGCHVRGYMISPEVLGLPQQLDRTVTNEKAAWAKTFQDLTAVIDSMGHCLFTSFAMGAKEYTDLLNAATGTNWTIEQVLEIGDRIYNIERMFNKAAGMKPEDDRLPKRLLEEPVVNGPSTGMTSKLPLTLPEYYEARGWVNAFPTDETLKKLGLDECVGK
;
A
#
# COMPACT_ATOMS: atom_id res chain seq x y z
N MET A 1 13.57 2.79 -30.43
CA MET A 1 13.11 1.78 -29.43
C MET A 1 12.63 2.56 -28.22
N ALA A 2 11.48 2.21 -27.68
CA ALA A 2 11.04 2.78 -26.42
C ALA A 2 12.00 2.31 -25.33
N GLY A 3 12.66 3.24 -24.65
CA GLY A 3 13.59 2.92 -23.59
C GLY A 3 12.87 2.44 -22.32
N ALA A 4 13.61 1.77 -21.45
CA ALA A 4 13.19 1.34 -20.11
C ALA A 4 12.04 0.29 -20.05
N TYR A 5 11.62 -0.26 -21.18
CA TYR A 5 10.73 -1.43 -21.28
C TYR A 5 11.45 -2.57 -21.96
N TYR A 6 11.34 -3.79 -21.44
CA TYR A 6 11.85 -5.00 -22.09
C TYR A 6 10.84 -5.62 -23.07
N GLU A 7 9.63 -5.07 -23.13
CA GLU A 7 8.53 -5.48 -24.00
C GLU A 7 8.12 -6.95 -23.77
N LYS A 8 8.29 -7.44 -22.54
CA LYS A 8 8.04 -8.83 -22.16
C LYS A 8 7.12 -8.95 -20.96
N ILE A 9 6.05 -9.71 -21.14
CA ILE A 9 5.13 -10.14 -20.09
C ILE A 9 5.14 -11.66 -20.01
N ALA A 10 5.31 -12.22 -18.81
CA ALA A 10 5.12 -13.64 -18.57
C ALA A 10 3.67 -13.88 -18.10
N ARG A 11 2.86 -14.57 -18.90
CA ARG A 11 1.54 -15.07 -18.49
C ARG A 11 1.66 -16.51 -18.06
N ILE A 12 1.31 -16.79 -16.80
CA ILE A 12 1.48 -18.09 -16.16
C ILE A 12 0.12 -18.60 -15.72
N ASN A 13 -0.36 -19.65 -16.34
CA ASN A 13 -1.60 -20.33 -15.95
C ASN A 13 -1.25 -21.51 -15.04
N LEU A 14 -1.53 -21.37 -13.74
CA LEU A 14 -1.17 -22.37 -12.74
C LEU A 14 -2.00 -23.66 -12.83
N THR A 15 -3.23 -23.59 -13.37
CA THR A 15 -4.08 -24.79 -13.53
C THR A 15 -3.51 -25.74 -14.60
N THR A 16 -2.98 -25.18 -15.69
CA THR A 16 -2.47 -25.97 -16.83
C THR A 16 -0.96 -26.11 -16.82
N GLY A 17 -0.26 -25.36 -15.98
CA GLY A 17 1.20 -25.24 -15.97
C GLY A 17 1.78 -24.50 -17.19
N LYS A 18 0.93 -23.86 -18.02
CA LYS A 18 1.37 -23.21 -19.25
C LYS A 18 1.98 -21.84 -18.94
N ILE A 19 3.15 -21.60 -19.51
CA ILE A 19 3.85 -20.31 -19.46
C ILE A 19 3.89 -19.77 -20.90
N LYS A 20 3.40 -18.54 -21.07
CA LYS A 20 3.39 -17.83 -22.36
C LYS A 20 4.11 -16.50 -22.22
N VAL A 21 5.02 -16.20 -23.10
CA VAL A 21 5.62 -14.87 -23.24
C VAL A 21 4.75 -14.06 -24.19
N GLU A 22 4.30 -12.90 -23.71
CA GLU A 22 3.48 -11.96 -24.48
C GLU A 22 4.24 -10.65 -24.66
N PRO A 23 4.10 -9.98 -25.82
CA PRO A 23 4.66 -8.65 -26.00
C PRO A 23 3.91 -7.63 -25.13
N LEU A 24 4.64 -6.66 -24.56
CA LEU A 24 4.06 -5.47 -23.98
C LEU A 24 3.66 -4.51 -25.11
N ASP A 25 2.41 -4.07 -25.11
CA ASP A 25 1.95 -3.00 -25.99
C ASP A 25 2.55 -1.65 -25.51
N LEU A 26 3.47 -1.11 -26.31
CA LEU A 26 4.16 0.13 -26.00
C LEU A 26 3.26 1.37 -26.10
N GLU A 27 2.27 1.38 -26.98
CA GLU A 27 1.30 2.47 -27.06
C GLU A 27 0.47 2.53 -25.76
N LEU A 28 0.03 1.37 -25.29
CA LEU A 28 -0.66 1.23 -24.03
C LEU A 28 0.25 1.60 -22.84
N ALA A 29 1.52 1.17 -22.87
CA ALA A 29 2.50 1.53 -21.85
C ALA A 29 2.77 3.04 -21.80
N HIS A 30 2.84 3.72 -22.94
CA HIS A 30 2.95 5.18 -22.97
C HIS A 30 1.68 5.89 -22.46
N LYS A 31 0.50 5.29 -22.69
CA LYS A 31 -0.79 5.85 -22.24
C LYS A 31 -0.99 5.70 -20.71
N PHE A 32 -0.40 4.66 -20.07
CA PHE A 32 -0.58 4.32 -18.66
C PHE A 32 0.74 4.19 -17.86
N ILE A 33 1.87 4.46 -18.47
CA ILE A 33 3.24 4.38 -17.95
C ILE A 33 3.67 2.93 -17.63
N GLY A 34 3.12 2.30 -16.64
CA GLY A 34 3.49 0.98 -16.10
C GLY A 34 2.77 0.74 -14.77
N GLY A 35 3.37 -0.08 -13.90
CA GLY A 35 2.94 -0.28 -12.52
C GLY A 35 1.43 -0.23 -12.30
N ARG A 36 0.99 0.72 -11.49
CA ARG A 36 -0.41 0.92 -11.11
C ARG A 36 -1.33 1.14 -12.31
N GLY A 37 -0.95 2.03 -13.24
CA GLY A 37 -1.81 2.41 -14.36
C GLY A 37 -2.01 1.26 -15.34
N LEU A 38 -0.91 0.70 -15.82
CA LEU A 38 -0.95 -0.38 -16.80
C LEU A 38 -1.55 -1.68 -16.21
N GLY A 39 -1.21 -2.01 -14.95
CA GLY A 39 -1.78 -3.17 -14.27
C GLY A 39 -3.31 -3.06 -14.11
N THR A 40 -3.83 -1.87 -13.76
CA THR A 40 -5.28 -1.63 -13.70
C THR A 40 -5.93 -1.76 -15.08
N LYS A 41 -5.32 -1.17 -16.11
CA LYS A 41 -5.86 -1.23 -17.47
C LYS A 41 -5.96 -2.68 -17.97
N MET A 42 -4.92 -3.48 -17.74
CA MET A 42 -4.94 -4.91 -18.08
C MET A 42 -6.09 -5.66 -17.38
N LEU A 43 -6.29 -5.43 -16.09
CA LEU A 43 -7.39 -6.05 -15.35
C LEU A 43 -8.77 -5.59 -15.84
N TYR A 44 -8.91 -4.32 -16.19
CA TYR A 44 -10.14 -3.77 -16.73
C TYR A 44 -10.49 -4.39 -18.08
N ASP A 45 -9.52 -4.44 -19.02
CA ASP A 45 -9.71 -4.98 -20.36
C ASP A 45 -10.06 -6.47 -20.35
N GLU A 46 -9.54 -7.20 -19.38
CA GLU A 46 -9.80 -8.63 -19.22
C GLU A 46 -11.07 -8.93 -18.39
N GLY A 47 -11.86 -7.91 -18.04
CA GLY A 47 -13.15 -8.07 -17.36
C GLY A 47 -13.07 -8.54 -15.90
N ILE A 48 -11.92 -8.39 -15.25
CA ILE A 48 -11.66 -8.92 -13.90
C ILE A 48 -12.52 -8.23 -12.82
N ALA A 49 -13.08 -7.06 -13.11
CA ALA A 49 -13.95 -6.35 -12.17
C ALA A 49 -15.17 -7.16 -11.70
N THR A 50 -15.65 -8.11 -12.49
CA THR A 50 -16.87 -8.87 -12.20
C THR A 50 -16.63 -10.28 -11.64
N VAL A 51 -15.38 -10.77 -11.58
CA VAL A 51 -15.06 -12.11 -11.08
C VAL A 51 -15.03 -12.16 -9.55
N ASP A 52 -15.20 -13.35 -8.97
CA ASP A 52 -14.92 -13.56 -7.56
C ASP A 52 -13.42 -13.34 -7.28
N PRO A 53 -13.04 -12.51 -6.30
CA PRO A 53 -11.64 -12.17 -6.06
C PRO A 53 -10.75 -13.35 -5.61
N LEU A 54 -11.32 -14.41 -5.04
CA LEU A 54 -10.57 -15.61 -4.63
C LEU A 54 -10.71 -16.77 -5.62
N SER A 55 -11.42 -16.57 -6.73
CA SER A 55 -11.58 -17.59 -7.77
C SER A 55 -10.35 -17.73 -8.66
N PRO A 56 -10.21 -18.87 -9.37
CA PRO A 56 -9.14 -19.06 -10.37
C PRO A 56 -9.15 -18.01 -11.50
N GLU A 57 -10.32 -17.44 -11.82
CA GLU A 57 -10.51 -16.44 -12.87
C GLU A 57 -9.89 -15.09 -12.53
N ASN A 58 -9.80 -14.75 -11.23
CA ASN A 58 -9.09 -13.53 -10.82
C ASN A 58 -7.62 -13.60 -11.22
N LYS A 59 -7.04 -12.48 -11.58
CA LYS A 59 -5.64 -12.38 -11.98
C LYS A 59 -4.83 -11.65 -10.93
N LEU A 60 -3.59 -12.08 -10.77
CA LEU A 60 -2.61 -11.45 -9.90
C LEU A 60 -1.45 -10.98 -10.79
N ILE A 61 -1.30 -9.66 -10.92
CA ILE A 61 -0.30 -9.05 -11.79
C ILE A 61 0.79 -8.43 -10.94
N TYR A 62 2.02 -8.91 -11.10
CA TYR A 62 3.23 -8.29 -10.56
C TYR A 62 3.86 -7.46 -11.69
N ILE A 63 3.89 -6.15 -11.53
CA ILE A 63 4.26 -5.25 -12.61
C ILE A 63 5.23 -4.15 -12.16
N THR A 64 6.25 -3.92 -12.97
CA THR A 64 7.23 -2.87 -12.80
C THR A 64 6.83 -1.60 -13.56
N GLY A 65 7.50 -0.49 -13.27
CA GLY A 65 7.43 0.71 -14.10
C GLY A 65 8.71 0.90 -14.93
N PRO A 66 8.73 1.88 -15.83
CA PRO A 66 9.94 2.19 -16.63
C PRO A 66 11.12 2.63 -15.76
N MET A 67 10.88 3.21 -14.59
CA MET A 67 11.95 3.60 -13.68
C MET A 67 12.39 2.48 -12.73
N THR A 68 11.66 1.37 -12.62
CA THR A 68 12.06 0.28 -11.73
C THR A 68 13.44 -0.27 -12.10
N GLY A 69 14.41 -0.15 -11.20
CA GLY A 69 15.80 -0.56 -11.42
C GLY A 69 16.67 0.44 -12.21
N ALA A 70 16.13 1.59 -12.64
CA ALA A 70 16.91 2.63 -13.30
C ALA A 70 17.93 3.25 -12.36
N ALA A 71 19.03 3.76 -12.92
CA ALA A 71 20.12 4.41 -12.16
C ALA A 71 19.73 5.83 -11.70
N ALA A 72 18.65 5.89 -10.89
CA ALA A 72 18.13 7.11 -10.27
C ALA A 72 17.73 6.81 -8.82
N PRO A 73 17.56 7.83 -7.95
CA PRO A 73 17.24 7.58 -6.53
C PRO A 73 15.85 6.94 -6.34
N SER A 74 15.75 5.97 -5.44
CA SER A 74 14.48 5.37 -4.96
C SER A 74 13.64 4.65 -6.03
N THR A 75 14.25 3.94 -6.96
CA THR A 75 13.65 3.25 -8.12
C THR A 75 13.42 1.75 -7.90
N GLY A 76 13.17 1.32 -6.66
CA GLY A 76 12.99 -0.10 -6.34
C GLY A 76 11.52 -0.57 -6.29
N ARG A 77 10.55 0.25 -6.69
CA ARG A 77 9.12 -0.05 -6.51
C ARG A 77 8.54 -0.92 -7.63
N TYR A 78 7.60 -1.77 -7.25
CA TYR A 78 6.72 -2.52 -8.14
C TYR A 78 5.31 -2.57 -7.56
N MET A 79 4.34 -2.96 -8.38
CA MET A 79 2.93 -3.05 -8.00
C MET A 79 2.44 -4.48 -8.09
N VAL A 80 1.54 -4.84 -7.18
CA VAL A 80 0.72 -6.05 -7.23
C VAL A 80 -0.71 -5.62 -7.49
N CYS A 81 -1.23 -5.93 -8.68
CA CYS A 81 -2.56 -5.52 -9.12
C CYS A 81 -3.50 -6.73 -9.23
N THR A 82 -4.71 -6.62 -8.69
CA THR A 82 -5.74 -7.66 -8.69
C THR A 82 -7.09 -7.08 -8.29
N LYS A 83 -8.16 -7.87 -8.33
CA LYS A 83 -9.39 -7.54 -7.60
C LYS A 83 -9.22 -7.92 -6.13
N SER A 84 -9.50 -6.98 -5.24
CA SER A 84 -9.33 -7.15 -3.78
C SER A 84 -10.40 -8.05 -3.17
N PRO A 85 -10.06 -9.07 -2.40
CA PRO A 85 -11.04 -9.84 -1.63
C PRO A 85 -11.52 -9.10 -0.38
N LEU A 86 -10.77 -8.10 0.10
CA LEU A 86 -11.15 -7.29 1.24
C LEU A 86 -12.21 -6.26 0.86
N THR A 87 -11.98 -5.50 -0.21
CA THR A 87 -12.82 -4.37 -0.61
C THR A 87 -13.82 -4.69 -1.73
N GLY A 88 -13.55 -5.72 -2.54
CA GLY A 88 -14.27 -5.99 -3.78
C GLY A 88 -13.88 -5.06 -4.95
N MET A 89 -13.00 -4.08 -4.70
CA MET A 89 -12.56 -3.06 -5.64
C MET A 89 -11.19 -3.38 -6.23
N ILE A 90 -10.65 -2.46 -7.03
CA ILE A 90 -9.26 -2.58 -7.52
C ILE A 90 -8.27 -2.62 -6.36
N ALA A 91 -7.33 -3.54 -6.40
CA ALA A 91 -6.16 -3.57 -5.55
C ALA A 91 -4.92 -3.26 -6.39
N CYS A 92 -4.21 -2.20 -6.02
CA CYS A 92 -2.86 -1.93 -6.49
C CYS A 92 -1.98 -1.73 -5.25
N SER A 93 -1.32 -2.80 -4.81
CA SER A 93 -0.50 -2.79 -3.61
C SER A 93 0.97 -2.59 -3.98
N ASN A 94 1.59 -1.56 -3.41
CA ASN A 94 2.97 -1.16 -3.72
C ASN A 94 3.94 -1.79 -2.74
N SER A 95 5.08 -2.29 -3.22
CA SER A 95 6.19 -2.71 -2.37
C SER A 95 7.52 -2.13 -2.81
N GLY A 96 8.42 -1.99 -1.84
CA GLY A 96 9.81 -1.57 -2.04
C GLY A 96 10.77 -2.77 -2.01
N GLY A 97 11.98 -2.54 -1.49
CA GLY A 97 13.01 -3.58 -1.43
C GLY A 97 13.83 -3.66 -2.72
N ILE A 98 14.18 -4.88 -3.10
CA ILE A 98 15.06 -5.19 -4.24
C ILE A 98 14.33 -6.02 -5.30
N TRP A 99 13.28 -6.75 -4.92
CA TRP A 99 12.62 -7.73 -5.77
C TRP A 99 12.12 -7.14 -7.10
N GLY A 100 11.50 -5.96 -7.08
CA GLY A 100 11.04 -5.29 -8.30
C GLY A 100 12.16 -4.98 -9.28
N ALA A 101 13.30 -4.48 -8.78
CA ALA A 101 14.48 -4.23 -9.60
C ALA A 101 15.06 -5.54 -10.16
N LYS A 102 15.10 -6.62 -9.37
CA LYS A 102 15.54 -7.95 -9.82
C LYS A 102 14.66 -8.51 -10.93
N LEU A 103 13.32 -8.38 -10.81
CA LEU A 103 12.39 -8.78 -11.87
C LEU A 103 12.67 -8.02 -13.17
N LYS A 104 12.86 -6.70 -13.07
CA LYS A 104 13.19 -5.86 -14.22
C LYS A 104 14.54 -6.26 -14.84
N TYR A 105 15.56 -6.52 -14.02
CA TYR A 105 16.87 -6.98 -14.48
C TYR A 105 16.83 -8.37 -15.12
N ALA A 106 15.91 -9.23 -14.71
CA ALA A 106 15.66 -10.51 -15.39
C ALA A 106 15.01 -10.34 -16.79
N GLY A 107 14.61 -9.10 -17.15
CA GLY A 107 14.07 -8.77 -18.47
C GLY A 107 12.56 -8.82 -18.57
N TRP A 108 11.84 -8.72 -17.45
CA TRP A 108 10.38 -8.78 -17.40
C TRP A 108 9.78 -7.44 -16.98
N ASP A 109 8.78 -6.96 -17.73
CA ASP A 109 7.97 -5.80 -17.35
C ASP A 109 6.84 -6.20 -16.42
N ALA A 110 6.24 -7.37 -16.62
CA ALA A 110 5.19 -7.91 -15.78
C ALA A 110 5.16 -9.44 -15.76
N ILE A 111 4.57 -9.97 -14.68
CA ILE A 111 4.15 -11.37 -14.56
C ILE A 111 2.64 -11.36 -14.28
N ILE A 112 1.86 -12.07 -15.09
CA ILE A 112 0.42 -12.26 -14.90
C ILE A 112 0.20 -13.72 -14.48
N VAL A 113 -0.32 -13.91 -13.26
CA VAL A 113 -0.65 -15.23 -12.73
C VAL A 113 -2.16 -15.42 -12.76
N GLU A 114 -2.61 -16.51 -13.37
CA GLU A 114 -4.01 -16.90 -13.49
C GLU A 114 -4.21 -18.38 -13.17
N GLY A 115 -5.45 -18.78 -12.93
CA GLY A 115 -5.78 -20.14 -12.54
C GLY A 115 -5.45 -20.44 -11.08
N GLU A 116 -5.50 -21.71 -10.70
CA GLU A 116 -5.11 -22.27 -9.40
C GLU A 116 -4.25 -23.51 -9.63
N ALA A 117 -3.12 -23.61 -8.96
CA ALA A 117 -2.26 -24.78 -9.05
C ALA A 117 -2.95 -26.01 -8.43
N PRO A 118 -2.72 -27.23 -8.98
CA PRO A 118 -3.27 -28.46 -8.38
C PRO A 118 -2.72 -28.70 -6.96
N ASP A 119 -1.48 -28.28 -6.70
CA ASP A 119 -0.84 -28.33 -5.39
C ASP A 119 0.03 -27.10 -5.17
N TRP A 120 0.51 -26.88 -3.94
CA TRP A 120 1.35 -25.74 -3.59
C TRP A 120 2.59 -25.67 -4.46
N THR A 121 2.76 -24.54 -5.12
CA THR A 121 3.76 -24.28 -6.16
C THR A 121 4.48 -22.96 -5.88
N TYR A 122 5.73 -22.85 -6.31
CA TYR A 122 6.41 -21.56 -6.42
C TYR A 122 7.00 -21.37 -7.82
N ILE A 123 7.14 -20.13 -8.22
CA ILE A 123 7.71 -19.72 -9.51
C ILE A 123 9.20 -19.41 -9.29
N ASN A 124 10.06 -20.03 -10.09
CA ASN A 124 11.49 -19.68 -10.15
C ASN A 124 11.82 -19.03 -11.49
N ILE A 125 12.36 -17.83 -11.46
CA ILE A 125 12.78 -17.04 -12.60
C ILE A 125 14.30 -16.90 -12.56
N ASP A 126 14.97 -17.41 -13.59
CA ASP A 126 16.42 -17.24 -13.82
C ASP A 126 16.58 -16.58 -15.20
N ASP A 127 16.66 -15.24 -15.22
CA ASP A 127 16.56 -14.42 -16.43
C ASP A 127 15.32 -14.80 -17.27
N ASP A 128 15.52 -15.31 -18.49
CA ASP A 128 14.44 -15.70 -19.40
C ASP A 128 13.77 -17.03 -19.06
N LYS A 129 14.37 -17.84 -18.19
CA LYS A 129 13.85 -19.14 -17.80
C LYS A 129 12.87 -19.03 -16.65
N ILE A 130 11.66 -19.55 -16.84
CA ILE A 130 10.62 -19.61 -15.80
C ILE A 130 10.24 -21.07 -15.57
N GLU A 131 10.22 -21.49 -14.31
CA GLU A 131 9.87 -22.85 -13.90
C GLU A 131 8.83 -22.81 -12.77
N LEU A 132 7.90 -23.76 -12.80
CA LEU A 132 6.97 -24.04 -11.70
C LEU A 132 7.53 -25.19 -10.87
N LEU A 133 7.76 -24.97 -9.60
CA LEU A 133 8.41 -25.91 -8.70
C LEU A 133 7.52 -26.22 -7.49
N ASP A 134 7.71 -27.40 -6.91
CA ASP A 134 6.98 -27.88 -5.74
C ASP A 134 7.28 -27.02 -4.51
N ALA A 135 6.22 -26.51 -3.86
CA ALA A 135 6.29 -25.68 -2.65
C ALA A 135 5.70 -26.35 -1.41
N ARG A 136 5.33 -27.64 -1.45
CA ARG A 136 4.69 -28.31 -0.31
C ARG A 136 5.51 -28.27 0.98
N GLU A 137 6.84 -28.33 0.85
CA GLU A 137 7.76 -28.25 2.00
C GLU A 137 7.73 -26.87 2.71
N TYR A 138 7.22 -25.82 2.05
CA TYR A 138 7.17 -24.46 2.60
C TYR A 138 5.80 -24.11 3.19
N VAL A 139 4.81 -25.01 3.15
CA VAL A 139 3.47 -24.78 3.71
C VAL A 139 3.56 -24.69 5.24
N GLY A 140 2.95 -23.66 5.82
CA GLY A 140 3.01 -23.37 7.26
C GLY A 140 4.30 -22.68 7.72
N VAL A 141 5.28 -22.51 6.82
CA VAL A 141 6.54 -21.84 7.16
C VAL A 141 6.36 -20.32 7.16
N MET A 142 6.95 -19.63 8.12
CA MET A 142 6.95 -18.17 8.28
C MET A 142 7.74 -17.49 7.17
N SER A 143 7.36 -16.26 6.83
CA SER A 143 7.87 -15.53 5.66
C SER A 143 9.39 -15.38 5.64
N GLU A 144 10.03 -15.01 6.76
CA GLU A 144 11.48 -14.86 6.81
C GLU A 144 12.21 -16.18 6.56
N ALA A 145 11.72 -17.27 7.16
CA ALA A 145 12.31 -18.61 6.98
C ALA A 145 12.19 -19.11 5.53
N ILE A 146 11.10 -18.76 4.82
CA ILE A 146 10.97 -19.07 3.38
C ILE A 146 12.03 -18.33 2.56
N ASP A 147 12.23 -17.04 2.84
CA ASP A 147 13.28 -16.24 2.17
C ASP A 147 14.65 -16.89 2.35
N GLU A 148 14.98 -17.31 3.57
CA GLU A 148 16.25 -17.94 3.87
C GLU A 148 16.42 -19.31 3.19
N GLN A 149 15.40 -20.17 3.24
CA GLN A 149 15.43 -21.50 2.64
C GLN A 149 15.53 -21.44 1.13
N LEU A 150 14.76 -20.55 0.48
CA LEU A 150 14.81 -20.37 -0.97
C LEU A 150 16.13 -19.75 -1.44
N LYS A 151 16.71 -18.81 -0.68
CA LYS A 151 18.07 -18.31 -0.93
C LYS A 151 19.15 -19.39 -0.76
N ALA A 152 19.02 -20.25 0.22
CA ALA A 152 19.93 -21.39 0.38
C ALA A 152 19.86 -22.37 -0.81
N LYS A 153 18.66 -22.54 -1.40
CA LYS A 153 18.42 -23.44 -2.54
C LYS A 153 18.84 -22.86 -3.89
N HIS A 154 18.57 -21.57 -4.12
CA HIS A 154 18.76 -20.92 -5.43
C HIS A 154 19.97 -19.97 -5.51
N GLY A 155 20.64 -19.72 -4.39
CA GLY A 155 21.79 -18.81 -4.29
C GLY A 155 21.47 -17.51 -3.54
N ALA A 156 22.49 -16.96 -2.89
CA ALA A 156 22.33 -15.81 -1.99
C ALA A 156 21.96 -14.50 -2.72
N ASP A 157 22.16 -14.41 -4.01
CA ASP A 157 21.87 -13.23 -4.82
C ASP A 157 20.47 -13.20 -5.44
N VAL A 158 19.63 -14.23 -5.19
CA VAL A 158 18.21 -14.18 -5.57
C VAL A 158 17.42 -13.24 -4.65
N SER A 159 16.32 -12.72 -5.16
CA SER A 159 15.33 -12.01 -4.35
C SER A 159 14.05 -12.85 -4.29
N VAL A 160 13.48 -12.96 -3.11
CA VAL A 160 12.32 -13.82 -2.81
C VAL A 160 11.11 -12.97 -2.47
N LEU A 161 10.00 -13.29 -3.10
CA LEU A 161 8.66 -12.81 -2.76
C LEU A 161 7.84 -14.01 -2.30
N ASN A 162 7.08 -13.88 -1.22
CA ASN A 162 6.33 -15.00 -0.66
C ASN A 162 5.08 -14.56 0.11
N ILE A 163 4.26 -15.53 0.48
CA ILE A 163 3.18 -15.38 1.48
C ILE A 163 3.48 -16.22 2.70
N GLY A 164 3.15 -15.67 3.87
CA GLY A 164 3.15 -16.41 5.13
C GLY A 164 1.88 -17.26 5.32
N PRO A 165 1.70 -17.84 6.52
CA PRO A 165 0.52 -18.65 6.86
C PRO A 165 -0.82 -17.95 6.64
N ALA A 166 -0.89 -16.63 6.84
CA ALA A 166 -2.12 -15.85 6.60
C ALA A 166 -2.58 -15.91 5.15
N GLY A 167 -1.65 -15.82 4.20
CA GLY A 167 -1.96 -15.96 2.77
C GLY A 167 -2.43 -17.36 2.42
N GLU A 168 -1.79 -18.40 2.98
CA GLU A 168 -2.20 -19.81 2.77
C GLU A 168 -3.65 -20.05 3.22
N LYS A 169 -4.04 -19.48 4.34
CA LYS A 169 -5.41 -19.54 4.89
C LYS A 169 -6.38 -18.56 4.23
N LYS A 170 -5.93 -17.77 3.24
CA LYS A 170 -6.75 -16.77 2.54
C LYS A 170 -7.34 -15.72 3.48
N VAL A 171 -6.61 -15.36 4.53
CA VAL A 171 -6.96 -14.26 5.43
C VAL A 171 -7.08 -12.97 4.62
N LEU A 172 -8.21 -12.24 4.76
CA LEU A 172 -8.48 -11.05 3.92
C LEU A 172 -7.52 -9.88 4.17
N LEU A 173 -6.78 -9.93 5.28
CA LEU A 173 -5.73 -8.98 5.64
C LEU A 173 -4.33 -9.48 5.28
N ALA A 174 -4.22 -10.56 4.49
CA ALA A 174 -2.94 -11.14 4.12
C ALA A 174 -2.19 -10.26 3.12
N ALA A 175 -0.90 -10.08 3.38
CA ALA A 175 0.08 -9.37 2.59
C ALA A 175 0.94 -10.32 1.75
N ILE A 176 1.60 -9.77 0.74
CA ILE A 176 2.71 -10.41 0.03
C ILE A 176 4.01 -9.77 0.52
N MET A 177 4.92 -10.60 1.04
CA MET A 177 6.20 -10.16 1.58
C MET A 177 7.32 -10.31 0.56
N ASN A 178 8.32 -9.45 0.59
CA ASN A 178 9.57 -9.61 -0.15
C ASN A 178 10.77 -9.09 0.64
N ASP A 179 11.94 -9.66 0.35
CA ASP A 179 13.19 -9.24 0.98
C ASP A 179 13.10 -9.18 2.51
N LYS A 180 12.37 -10.13 3.14
CA LYS A 180 12.10 -10.33 4.57
C LYS A 180 11.08 -9.36 5.17
N ASP A 181 11.28 -8.04 5.03
CA ASP A 181 10.54 -7.01 5.76
C ASP A 181 9.86 -5.95 4.87
N ARG A 182 9.76 -6.23 3.56
CA ARG A 182 9.01 -5.38 2.62
C ARG A 182 7.71 -6.06 2.24
N ALA A 183 6.66 -5.27 2.09
CA ALA A 183 5.33 -5.81 1.86
C ALA A 183 4.55 -5.05 0.79
N ALA A 184 3.91 -5.78 -0.12
CA ALA A 184 2.67 -5.35 -0.75
C ALA A 184 1.56 -5.66 0.27
N GLY A 185 1.35 -4.72 1.22
CA GLY A 185 0.74 -5.02 2.51
C GLY A 185 -0.77 -5.03 2.51
N ARG A 186 -1.40 -4.19 1.70
CA ARG A 186 -2.83 -3.90 1.86
C ARG A 186 -3.71 -4.48 0.75
N SER A 187 -5.02 -4.49 1.01
CA SER A 187 -6.10 -4.94 0.09
C SER A 187 -6.20 -6.45 -0.10
N GLY A 188 -5.57 -7.26 0.76
CA GLY A 188 -5.71 -8.72 0.77
C GLY A 188 -5.06 -9.43 -0.41
N VAL A 189 -4.03 -8.84 -1.02
CA VAL A 189 -3.33 -9.44 -2.18
C VAL A 189 -2.67 -10.79 -1.85
N GLY A 190 -2.25 -10.99 -0.58
CA GLY A 190 -1.73 -12.27 -0.10
C GLY A 190 -2.77 -13.39 -0.11
N ALA A 191 -4.03 -13.07 0.20
CA ALA A 191 -5.13 -14.03 0.10
C ALA A 191 -5.38 -14.48 -1.35
N VAL A 192 -5.27 -13.56 -2.32
CA VAL A 192 -5.37 -13.89 -3.75
C VAL A 192 -4.21 -14.79 -4.18
N MET A 193 -2.99 -14.52 -3.74
CA MET A 193 -1.85 -15.38 -4.02
C MET A 193 -2.04 -16.78 -3.42
N GLY A 194 -2.55 -16.85 -2.17
CA GLY A 194 -2.87 -18.10 -1.50
C GLY A 194 -4.01 -18.88 -2.15
N SER A 195 -5.06 -18.20 -2.67
CA SER A 195 -6.15 -18.86 -3.39
C SER A 195 -5.70 -19.57 -4.67
N LYS A 196 -4.57 -19.15 -5.23
CA LYS A 196 -3.93 -19.77 -6.40
C LYS A 196 -2.94 -20.88 -6.03
N LYS A 197 -2.76 -21.18 -4.75
CA LYS A 197 -1.73 -22.09 -4.21
C LYS A 197 -0.32 -21.71 -4.68
N LEU A 198 -0.08 -20.41 -4.84
CA LEU A 198 1.24 -19.86 -5.16
C LEU A 198 1.92 -19.41 -3.86
N LYS A 199 3.01 -20.09 -3.48
CA LYS A 199 3.70 -19.84 -2.21
C LYS A 199 4.76 -18.75 -2.30
N ALA A 200 5.52 -18.72 -3.41
CA ALA A 200 6.62 -17.79 -3.59
C ALA A 200 6.92 -17.51 -5.06
N ILE A 201 7.65 -16.43 -5.31
CA ILE A 201 8.31 -16.14 -6.59
C ILE A 201 9.76 -15.78 -6.31
N VAL A 202 10.68 -16.59 -6.82
CA VAL A 202 12.12 -16.39 -6.70
C VAL A 202 12.62 -15.77 -8.00
N VAL A 203 13.43 -14.71 -7.89
CA VAL A 203 13.99 -14.04 -9.08
C VAL A 203 15.50 -13.95 -8.95
N LYS A 204 16.18 -14.49 -9.96
CA LYS A 204 17.60 -14.33 -10.23
C LYS A 204 17.77 -13.54 -11.51
N ALA A 205 18.72 -12.61 -11.53
CA ALA A 205 19.03 -11.79 -12.69
C ALA A 205 20.54 -11.68 -12.85
N THR A 206 21.02 -11.94 -14.05
CA THR A 206 22.44 -11.73 -14.40
C THR A 206 22.74 -10.25 -14.63
N ARG A 207 21.79 -9.49 -15.19
CA ARG A 207 21.89 -8.03 -15.27
C ARG A 207 21.89 -7.39 -13.90
N LYS A 208 22.66 -6.30 -13.75
CA LYS A 208 22.74 -5.51 -12.51
C LYS A 208 22.27 -4.06 -12.71
N LYS A 209 21.85 -3.71 -13.90
CA LYS A 209 21.33 -2.38 -14.31
C LYS A 209 20.46 -2.53 -15.55
N LEU A 210 19.64 -1.52 -15.84
CA LEU A 210 18.95 -1.43 -17.11
C LEU A 210 19.94 -1.11 -18.22
N ASP A 211 19.83 -1.78 -19.35
CA ASP A 211 20.70 -1.64 -20.54
C ASP A 211 19.97 -1.02 -21.74
N ASN A 212 18.69 -0.65 -21.56
CA ASN A 212 17.80 -0.16 -22.60
C ASN A 212 17.20 1.24 -22.30
N ILE A 213 17.91 2.10 -21.57
CA ILE A 213 17.52 3.49 -21.34
C ILE A 213 17.63 4.29 -22.65
N ALA A 214 16.59 5.07 -22.97
CA ALA A 214 16.51 5.80 -24.24
C ALA A 214 17.60 6.89 -24.37
N ASP A 215 17.79 7.70 -23.31
CA ASP A 215 18.83 8.72 -23.22
C ASP A 215 19.54 8.61 -21.86
N LEU A 216 20.67 7.92 -21.85
CA LEU A 216 21.43 7.67 -20.62
C LEU A 216 22.06 8.96 -20.06
N ASP A 217 22.45 9.89 -20.90
CA ASP A 217 23.09 11.14 -20.44
C ASP A 217 22.06 12.11 -19.88
N ALA A 218 20.90 12.23 -20.51
CA ALA A 218 19.76 12.95 -19.94
C ALA A 218 19.31 12.32 -18.61
N LEU A 219 19.27 10.98 -18.50
CA LEU A 219 18.93 10.31 -17.25
C LEU A 219 19.93 10.60 -16.13
N LYS A 220 21.23 10.63 -16.42
CA LYS A 220 22.27 11.01 -15.44
C LYS A 220 22.04 12.43 -14.91
N VAL A 221 21.71 13.37 -15.79
CA VAL A 221 21.42 14.77 -15.41
C VAL A 221 20.16 14.85 -14.54
N ALA A 222 19.06 14.23 -14.97
CA ALA A 222 17.80 14.19 -14.22
C ALA A 222 17.97 13.51 -12.85
N ALA A 223 18.67 12.38 -12.78
CA ALA A 223 18.96 11.67 -11.54
C ALA A 223 19.83 12.48 -10.57
N LYS A 224 20.82 13.22 -11.08
CA LYS A 224 21.64 14.13 -10.27
C LYS A 224 20.80 15.27 -9.70
N ASN A 225 19.92 15.86 -10.50
CA ASN A 225 19.00 16.92 -10.05
C ASN A 225 18.05 16.39 -8.97
N ALA A 226 17.42 15.25 -9.19
CA ALA A 226 16.58 14.57 -8.20
C ALA A 226 17.35 14.31 -6.89
N MET A 227 18.58 13.80 -6.97
CA MET A 227 19.42 13.57 -5.79
C MET A 227 19.72 14.87 -5.03
N ASN A 228 20.00 15.97 -5.74
CA ASN A 228 20.28 17.27 -5.13
C ASN A 228 19.04 17.81 -4.38
N VAL A 229 17.87 17.73 -5.01
CA VAL A 229 16.59 18.15 -4.41
C VAL A 229 16.28 17.32 -3.15
N LEU A 230 16.45 15.99 -3.21
CA LEU A 230 16.25 15.09 -2.06
C LEU A 230 17.21 15.41 -0.91
N LYS A 231 18.47 15.69 -1.18
CA LYS A 231 19.47 16.04 -0.14
C LYS A 231 19.24 17.40 0.49
N ALA A 232 18.75 18.36 -0.28
CA ALA A 232 18.51 19.73 0.21
C ALA A 232 17.27 19.83 1.12
N ASN A 233 16.31 18.93 0.96
CA ASN A 233 15.08 18.92 1.76
C ASN A 233 15.34 18.27 3.13
N PRO A 234 14.98 18.91 4.28
CA PRO A 234 15.26 18.39 5.62
C PRO A 234 14.53 17.07 5.92
N VAL A 235 13.38 16.82 5.31
CA VAL A 235 12.62 15.58 5.51
C VAL A 235 13.31 14.40 4.82
N THR A 236 13.62 14.52 3.53
CA THR A 236 14.23 13.44 2.74
C THR A 236 15.74 13.35 2.89
N GLY A 237 16.42 14.46 3.18
CA GLY A 237 17.87 14.52 3.31
C GLY A 237 18.38 14.03 4.68
N SER A 238 17.60 14.18 5.75
CA SER A 238 18.02 13.79 7.10
C SER A 238 16.93 13.20 7.98
N GLY A 239 15.75 13.83 8.11
CA GLY A 239 14.73 13.46 9.09
C GLY A 239 14.26 12.00 8.97
N LEU A 240 13.89 11.58 7.76
CA LEU A 240 13.47 10.20 7.51
C LEU A 240 14.60 9.16 7.69
N ARG A 241 15.85 9.54 7.46
CA ARG A 241 16.98 8.66 7.71
C ARG A 241 17.24 8.47 9.20
N GLN A 242 17.06 9.52 10.00
CA GLN A 242 17.29 9.51 11.44
C GLN A 242 16.17 8.78 12.19
N LEU A 243 14.93 9.14 11.93
CA LEU A 243 13.76 8.71 12.70
C LEU A 243 12.80 7.79 11.93
N GLY A 244 12.99 7.62 10.62
CA GLY A 244 12.01 6.93 9.77
C GLY A 244 10.70 7.71 9.68
N THR A 245 9.66 7.04 9.24
CA THR A 245 8.30 7.62 9.25
C THR A 245 7.77 7.82 10.66
N ALA A 246 8.38 7.19 11.66
CA ALA A 246 8.05 7.34 13.08
C ALA A 246 8.19 8.79 13.60
N VAL A 247 8.92 9.66 12.89
CA VAL A 247 8.97 11.12 13.16
C VAL A 247 7.55 11.73 13.21
N LEU A 248 6.60 11.14 12.52
CA LEU A 248 5.22 11.64 12.46
C LEU A 248 4.44 11.41 13.75
N VAL A 249 4.83 10.53 14.65
CA VAL A 249 4.11 10.28 15.92
C VAL A 249 3.90 11.59 16.68
N ASN A 250 4.98 12.26 17.05
CA ASN A 250 4.91 13.52 17.79
C ASN A 250 4.34 14.67 16.95
N ILE A 251 4.68 14.75 15.66
CA ILE A 251 4.18 15.79 14.75
C ILE A 251 2.64 15.75 14.66
N VAL A 252 2.07 14.58 14.44
CA VAL A 252 0.64 14.39 14.26
C VAL A 252 -0.10 14.48 15.61
N ASN A 253 0.49 13.95 16.68
CA ASN A 253 -0.08 14.05 18.01
C ASN A 253 -0.16 15.50 18.50
N ASN A 254 0.89 16.29 18.29
CA ASN A 254 0.97 17.68 18.75
C ASN A 254 -0.07 18.61 18.10
N ILE A 255 -0.62 18.24 16.95
CA ILE A 255 -1.73 18.97 16.31
C ILE A 255 -3.11 18.39 16.64
N GLY A 256 -3.18 17.36 17.50
CA GLY A 256 -4.44 16.70 17.86
C GLY A 256 -5.08 15.94 16.70
N ALA A 257 -4.25 15.27 15.87
CA ALA A 257 -4.69 14.49 14.72
C ALA A 257 -4.26 13.01 14.79
N PHE A 258 -3.90 12.54 15.99
CA PHE A 258 -3.42 11.17 16.26
C PHE A 258 -4.57 10.32 16.84
N PRO A 259 -5.28 9.53 16.01
CA PRO A 259 -6.44 8.78 16.48
C PRO A 259 -6.09 7.83 17.61
N THR A 260 -6.92 7.82 18.65
CA THR A 260 -6.66 7.06 19.88
C THR A 260 -7.90 6.26 20.26
N LYS A 261 -7.72 5.00 20.70
CA LYS A 261 -8.78 4.06 21.10
C LYS A 261 -9.90 3.96 20.04
N ASN A 262 -9.57 3.44 18.87
CA ASN A 262 -10.48 3.31 17.74
C ASN A 262 -11.15 4.65 17.38
N TRP A 263 -10.35 5.74 17.32
CA TRP A 263 -10.82 7.09 16.94
C TRP A 263 -11.81 7.75 17.92
N GLN A 264 -11.95 7.21 19.14
CA GLN A 264 -12.75 7.86 20.19
C GLN A 264 -12.11 9.20 20.60
N GLU A 265 -10.78 9.24 20.58
CA GLU A 265 -9.95 10.40 20.90
C GLU A 265 -9.01 10.71 19.71
N SER A 266 -8.37 11.90 19.72
CA SER A 266 -7.46 12.34 18.65
C SER A 266 -6.13 12.89 19.18
N TYR A 267 -5.85 12.65 20.43
CA TYR A 267 -4.61 13.00 21.12
C TYR A 267 -4.26 11.91 22.13
N TYR A 268 -3.02 11.47 22.11
CA TYR A 268 -2.50 10.43 22.98
C TYR A 268 -1.43 11.00 23.91
N ASP A 269 -1.68 11.02 25.21
CA ASP A 269 -0.80 11.60 26.23
C ASP A 269 0.54 10.86 26.40
N LYS A 270 0.61 9.59 25.93
CA LYS A 270 1.80 8.73 25.98
C LYS A 270 2.47 8.56 24.62
N ALA A 271 2.23 9.47 23.67
CA ALA A 271 2.80 9.36 22.32
C ALA A 271 4.33 9.35 22.32
N ASP A 272 4.99 10.05 23.24
CA ASP A 272 6.44 10.06 23.36
C ASP A 272 7.04 8.68 23.63
N ASP A 273 6.33 7.82 24.37
CA ASP A 273 6.78 6.46 24.68
C ASP A 273 6.94 5.59 23.41
N ILE A 274 6.18 5.92 22.35
CA ILE A 274 6.14 5.20 21.07
C ILE A 274 6.63 6.05 19.90
N SER A 275 7.34 7.14 20.17
CA SER A 275 7.83 8.09 19.17
C SER A 275 9.03 7.54 18.38
N GLY A 276 9.33 8.21 17.26
CA GLY A 276 10.51 7.92 16.47
C GLY A 276 11.81 8.18 17.22
N GLU A 277 11.81 9.18 18.10
CA GLU A 277 12.90 9.53 18.98
C GLU A 277 13.16 8.40 19.99
N THR A 278 12.14 7.91 20.66
CA THR A 278 12.24 6.79 21.61
C THR A 278 12.66 5.47 20.92
N LEU A 279 12.12 5.21 19.72
CA LEU A 279 12.52 4.06 18.91
C LEU A 279 14.01 4.14 18.51
N ALA A 280 14.45 5.33 18.07
CA ALA A 280 15.84 5.53 17.68
C ALA A 280 16.81 5.39 18.84
N GLU A 281 16.44 5.87 20.04
CA GLU A 281 17.27 5.80 21.23
C GLU A 281 17.38 4.38 21.80
N LYS A 282 16.25 3.65 21.87
CA LYS A 282 16.19 2.39 22.65
C LYS A 282 16.36 1.11 21.81
N TYR A 283 15.90 1.09 20.56
CA TYR A 283 15.75 -0.14 19.78
C TYR A 283 16.47 -0.14 18.43
N LEU A 284 16.78 1.04 17.86
CA LEU A 284 17.34 1.14 16.52
C LEU A 284 18.77 0.57 16.45
N VAL A 285 18.98 -0.40 15.57
CA VAL A 285 20.30 -0.94 15.23
C VAL A 285 20.93 -0.13 14.08
N LYS A 286 20.15 0.13 13.03
CA LYS A 286 20.56 0.93 11.86
C LYS A 286 19.35 1.33 11.00
N PRO A 287 19.46 2.39 10.17
CA PRO A 287 18.49 2.64 9.11
C PRO A 287 18.57 1.57 8.02
N GLY A 288 17.42 1.23 7.43
CA GLY A 288 17.28 0.32 6.29
C GLY A 288 16.91 1.07 5.01
N ALA A 289 17.38 0.60 3.85
CA ALA A 289 17.12 1.22 2.55
C ALA A 289 16.59 0.22 1.53
N CYS A 290 15.67 0.65 0.67
CA CYS A 290 15.29 -0.04 -0.55
C CYS A 290 16.35 0.17 -1.64
N HIS A 291 16.15 -0.45 -2.82
CA HIS A 291 17.04 -0.33 -3.97
C HIS A 291 17.34 1.13 -4.33
N LEU A 292 18.63 1.49 -4.40
CA LEU A 292 19.15 2.84 -4.72
C LEU A 292 18.47 3.99 -3.96
N CYS A 293 18.00 3.76 -2.73
CA CYS A 293 17.27 4.76 -1.96
C CYS A 293 18.18 5.55 -1.01
N PRO A 294 18.38 6.86 -1.24
CA PRO A 294 19.17 7.71 -0.35
C PRO A 294 18.42 8.09 0.93
N ILE A 295 17.10 8.01 0.95
CA ILE A 295 16.24 8.40 2.08
C ILE A 295 16.46 7.44 3.26
N ALA A 296 16.57 6.14 2.99
CA ALA A 296 16.81 5.09 4.00
C ALA A 296 15.87 5.18 5.21
N CYS A 297 14.56 5.30 4.95
CA CYS A 297 13.53 5.49 5.98
C CYS A 297 13.20 4.21 6.76
N GLY A 298 13.61 3.02 6.30
CA GLY A 298 13.37 1.77 7.01
C GLY A 298 14.15 1.71 8.33
N ARG A 299 13.59 1.00 9.30
CA ARG A 299 14.21 0.77 10.61
C ARG A 299 14.66 -0.68 10.70
N VAL A 300 15.83 -0.92 11.25
CA VAL A 300 16.27 -2.25 11.71
C VAL A 300 16.42 -2.14 13.22
N VAL A 301 15.65 -2.93 13.94
CA VAL A 301 15.52 -2.86 15.40
C VAL A 301 15.90 -4.18 16.06
N ASN A 302 16.19 -4.11 17.36
CA ASN A 302 16.40 -5.30 18.19
C ASN A 302 15.15 -5.56 19.02
N VAL A 303 14.48 -6.69 18.76
CA VAL A 303 13.28 -7.14 19.47
C VAL A 303 13.62 -8.42 20.22
N ASN A 304 13.68 -8.35 21.55
CA ASN A 304 13.95 -9.51 22.39
C ASN A 304 15.23 -10.31 21.98
N GLY A 305 16.26 -9.60 21.51
CA GLY A 305 17.52 -10.21 21.06
C GLY A 305 17.56 -10.62 19.57
N LYS A 306 16.44 -10.53 18.84
CA LYS A 306 16.38 -10.76 17.40
C LYS A 306 16.45 -9.42 16.65
N VAL A 307 17.34 -9.32 15.66
CA VAL A 307 17.46 -8.15 14.78
C VAL A 307 16.52 -8.31 13.58
N VAL A 308 15.54 -7.42 13.47
CA VAL A 308 14.43 -7.51 12.48
C VAL A 308 14.12 -6.14 11.84
N GLY A 309 13.30 -6.15 10.79
CA GLY A 309 12.69 -4.93 10.25
C GLY A 309 11.72 -4.32 11.27
N GLY A 310 11.98 -3.07 11.65
CA GLY A 310 11.17 -2.34 12.63
C GLY A 310 9.94 -1.67 12.02
N PRO A 311 9.05 -1.15 12.89
CA PRO A 311 7.80 -0.56 12.48
C PRO A 311 8.00 0.80 11.77
N GLU A 312 7.13 1.06 10.82
CA GLU A 312 6.87 2.39 10.27
C GLU A 312 5.89 3.15 11.19
N TYR A 313 5.59 4.41 10.88
CA TYR A 313 4.63 5.23 11.62
C TYR A 313 3.26 4.57 11.80
N GLU A 314 2.75 3.95 10.74
CA GLU A 314 1.41 3.36 10.76
C GLU A 314 1.27 2.21 11.78
N PRO A 315 2.16 1.19 11.82
CA PRO A 315 2.12 0.18 12.89
C PRO A 315 2.35 0.75 14.30
N LEU A 316 3.23 1.76 14.45
CA LEU A 316 3.45 2.43 15.74
C LEU A 316 2.17 3.06 16.27
N TRP A 317 1.45 3.78 15.41
CA TRP A 317 0.16 4.33 15.75
C TRP A 317 -0.88 3.26 16.04
N ALA A 318 -1.01 2.28 15.14
CA ALA A 318 -2.13 1.36 15.14
C ALA A 318 -2.09 0.37 16.32
N TYR A 319 -0.90 -0.18 16.65
CA TYR A 319 -0.68 -0.97 17.87
C TYR A 319 -0.51 -0.11 19.12
N GLY A 320 -0.13 1.16 18.94
CA GLY A 320 0.04 2.15 20.01
C GLY A 320 -1.26 2.83 20.39
N GLY A 321 -1.35 4.15 20.13
CA GLY A 321 -2.48 4.97 20.56
C GLY A 321 -3.85 4.45 20.14
N ASN A 322 -3.96 3.89 18.93
CA ASN A 322 -5.24 3.34 18.45
C ASN A 322 -5.74 2.13 19.27
N CYS A 323 -4.84 1.36 19.88
CA CYS A 323 -5.14 0.28 20.83
C CYS A 323 -4.95 0.69 22.30
N GLY A 324 -4.58 1.95 22.59
CA GLY A 324 -4.33 2.44 23.94
C GLY A 324 -3.05 1.89 24.59
N ASN A 325 -2.08 1.44 23.81
CA ASN A 325 -0.83 0.84 24.26
C ASN A 325 0.36 1.82 24.10
N ASN A 326 1.28 1.82 25.06
CA ASN A 326 2.51 2.61 25.01
C ASN A 326 3.79 1.79 25.21
N ASP A 327 3.70 0.47 25.10
CA ASP A 327 4.86 -0.42 25.16
C ASP A 327 5.44 -0.61 23.73
N LEU A 328 6.53 0.09 23.45
CA LEU A 328 7.17 0.08 22.14
C LEU A 328 7.77 -1.30 21.80
N ASN A 329 8.26 -2.06 22.79
CA ASN A 329 8.78 -3.40 22.54
C ASN A 329 7.68 -4.36 22.05
N VAL A 330 6.47 -4.24 22.61
CA VAL A 330 5.32 -5.03 22.16
C VAL A 330 4.88 -4.61 20.74
N ILE A 331 4.95 -3.31 20.40
CA ILE A 331 4.67 -2.85 19.05
C ILE A 331 5.67 -3.43 18.05
N ASP A 332 6.97 -3.41 18.38
CA ASP A 332 8.03 -4.00 17.56
C ASP A 332 7.81 -5.51 17.37
N GLU A 333 7.42 -6.23 18.43
CA GLU A 333 7.08 -7.67 18.37
C GLU A 333 5.86 -7.91 17.46
N CYS A 334 4.79 -7.17 17.61
CA CYS A 334 3.58 -7.29 16.78
C CYS A 334 3.88 -6.98 15.30
N ASN A 335 4.72 -5.97 15.02
CA ASN A 335 5.16 -5.67 13.67
C ASN A 335 5.98 -6.82 13.06
N MET A 336 6.88 -7.41 13.84
CA MET A 336 7.64 -8.62 13.45
C MET A 336 6.67 -9.77 13.14
N LEU A 337 5.67 -10.02 13.99
CA LEU A 337 4.66 -11.05 13.74
C LEU A 337 3.85 -10.79 12.47
N CYS A 338 3.48 -9.53 12.19
CA CYS A 338 2.82 -9.21 10.93
C CYS A 338 3.69 -9.56 9.72
N ASN A 339 4.99 -9.26 9.76
CA ASN A 339 5.92 -9.64 8.69
C ASN A 339 6.03 -11.17 8.55
N GLU A 340 6.12 -11.90 9.66
CA GLU A 340 6.28 -13.36 9.68
C GLU A 340 5.04 -14.10 9.17
N TYR A 341 3.84 -13.70 9.63
CA TYR A 341 2.59 -14.29 9.14
C TYR A 341 2.20 -13.80 7.75
N GLY A 342 2.77 -12.69 7.25
CA GLY A 342 2.38 -12.03 6.03
C GLY A 342 1.04 -11.31 6.18
N LEU A 343 0.97 -10.31 7.07
CA LEU A 343 -0.24 -9.56 7.42
C LEU A 343 -0.08 -8.06 7.16
N ASP A 344 -1.20 -7.38 6.90
CA ASP A 344 -1.31 -5.92 6.87
C ASP A 344 -1.18 -5.35 8.30
N ALA A 345 -0.02 -4.76 8.59
CA ALA A 345 0.31 -4.18 9.89
C ALA A 345 -0.46 -2.88 10.21
N ILE A 346 -1.36 -2.44 9.34
CA ILE A 346 -2.33 -1.37 9.60
C ILE A 346 -3.70 -1.98 9.94
N SER A 347 -4.22 -2.83 9.06
CA SER A 347 -5.59 -3.37 9.21
C SER A 347 -5.73 -4.34 10.38
N VAL A 348 -4.69 -5.12 10.69
CA VAL A 348 -4.72 -6.05 11.84
C VAL A 348 -4.92 -5.29 13.16
N PRO A 349 -4.05 -4.34 13.57
CA PRO A 349 -4.27 -3.62 14.83
C PRO A 349 -5.49 -2.69 14.80
N CYS A 350 -5.89 -2.14 13.65
CA CYS A 350 -7.14 -1.39 13.55
C CYS A 350 -8.37 -2.28 13.79
N THR A 351 -8.33 -3.53 13.34
CA THR A 351 -9.38 -4.51 13.63
C THR A 351 -9.37 -4.91 15.10
N ILE A 352 -8.19 -5.08 15.70
CA ILE A 352 -8.06 -5.33 17.16
C ILE A 352 -8.65 -4.15 17.95
N ALA A 353 -8.38 -2.90 17.55
CA ALA A 353 -8.94 -1.72 18.21
C ALA A 353 -10.49 -1.67 18.11
N ALA A 354 -11.05 -2.00 16.94
CA ALA A 354 -12.50 -2.12 16.78
C ALA A 354 -13.07 -3.25 17.67
N ALA A 355 -12.38 -4.39 17.78
CA ALA A 355 -12.76 -5.49 18.68
C ALA A 355 -12.67 -5.09 20.16
N MET A 356 -11.65 -4.31 20.56
CA MET A 356 -11.53 -3.76 21.90
C MET A 356 -12.71 -2.83 22.25
N GLU A 357 -13.17 -2.01 21.29
CA GLU A 357 -14.35 -1.18 21.50
C GLU A 357 -15.63 -2.03 21.60
N LEU A 358 -15.82 -3.03 20.75
CA LEU A 358 -16.96 -3.96 20.83
C LEU A 358 -16.96 -4.73 22.16
N TYR A 359 -15.80 -5.16 22.64
CA TYR A 359 -15.63 -5.81 23.94
C TYR A 359 -15.96 -4.86 25.10
N GLN A 360 -15.40 -3.64 25.09
CA GLN A 360 -15.68 -2.60 26.09
C GLN A 360 -17.18 -2.30 26.22
N ARG A 361 -17.90 -2.33 25.10
CA ARG A 361 -19.35 -2.10 25.04
C ARG A 361 -20.18 -3.35 25.35
N GLY A 362 -19.54 -4.49 25.57
CA GLY A 362 -20.17 -5.74 25.92
C GLY A 362 -20.84 -6.47 24.73
N TYR A 363 -20.49 -6.15 23.51
CA TYR A 363 -20.96 -6.87 22.33
C TYR A 363 -20.16 -8.16 22.09
N ILE A 364 -18.83 -8.10 22.15
CA ILE A 364 -18.00 -9.31 22.24
C ILE A 364 -17.98 -9.74 23.71
N LYS A 365 -18.24 -11.00 23.99
CA LYS A 365 -18.26 -11.57 25.34
C LYS A 365 -16.91 -12.18 25.70
N GLU A 366 -16.61 -12.24 27.00
CA GLU A 366 -15.36 -12.81 27.50
C GLU A 366 -15.15 -14.26 27.06
N GLU A 367 -16.22 -15.04 27.02
CA GLU A 367 -16.20 -16.45 26.62
C GLU A 367 -15.75 -16.63 25.16
N GLU A 368 -16.03 -15.66 24.29
CA GLU A 368 -15.62 -15.67 22.88
C GLU A 368 -14.12 -15.41 22.73
N CYS A 369 -13.50 -14.71 23.69
CA CYS A 369 -12.09 -14.32 23.66
C CYS A 369 -11.11 -15.47 23.92
N ALA A 370 -11.59 -16.67 24.27
CA ALA A 370 -10.77 -17.86 24.54
C ALA A 370 -9.60 -17.57 25.50
N GLY A 371 -9.89 -16.87 26.61
CA GLY A 371 -8.94 -16.55 27.68
C GLY A 371 -7.97 -15.40 27.39
N VAL A 372 -8.22 -14.62 26.31
CA VAL A 372 -7.44 -13.41 25.98
C VAL A 372 -8.39 -12.21 25.78
N PRO A 373 -8.84 -11.59 26.88
CA PRO A 373 -9.77 -10.44 26.83
C PRO A 373 -9.24 -9.29 25.98
N LEU A 374 -10.13 -8.64 25.25
CA LEU A 374 -9.83 -7.52 24.34
C LEU A 374 -9.88 -6.16 25.09
N GLU A 375 -9.08 -6.02 26.12
CA GLU A 375 -9.01 -4.80 26.92
C GLU A 375 -8.05 -3.77 26.31
N TRP A 376 -8.39 -2.48 26.42
CA TRP A 376 -7.52 -1.39 25.95
C TRP A 376 -6.14 -1.46 26.59
N GLY A 377 -5.10 -1.35 25.77
CA GLY A 377 -3.70 -1.35 26.20
C GLY A 377 -3.15 -2.71 26.64
N SER A 378 -3.94 -3.79 26.51
CA SER A 378 -3.48 -5.14 26.85
C SER A 378 -2.39 -5.63 25.90
N THR A 379 -1.15 -5.61 26.35
CA THR A 379 0.02 -6.10 25.59
C THR A 379 -0.13 -7.56 25.20
N ARG A 380 -0.68 -8.40 26.11
CA ARG A 380 -0.98 -9.80 25.82
C ARG A 380 -2.01 -9.95 24.70
N ALA A 381 -3.07 -9.14 24.73
CA ALA A 381 -4.09 -9.18 23.69
C ALA A 381 -3.50 -8.82 22.31
N LEU A 382 -2.67 -7.78 22.23
CA LEU A 382 -2.05 -7.36 20.98
C LEU A 382 -1.23 -8.48 20.33
N VAL A 383 -0.37 -9.13 21.11
CA VAL A 383 0.49 -10.22 20.61
C VAL A 383 -0.33 -11.45 20.22
N GLU A 384 -1.22 -11.91 21.11
CA GLU A 384 -1.97 -13.15 20.89
C GLU A 384 -3.01 -13.03 19.76
N TRP A 385 -3.73 -11.89 19.68
CA TRP A 385 -4.68 -11.68 18.58
C TRP A 385 -3.99 -11.48 17.23
N THR A 386 -2.80 -10.87 17.20
CA THR A 386 -2.00 -10.80 15.96
C THR A 386 -1.65 -12.21 15.45
N LYS A 387 -1.22 -13.12 16.33
CA LYS A 387 -0.93 -14.52 15.99
C LYS A 387 -2.19 -15.24 15.49
N ARG A 388 -3.31 -15.12 16.22
CA ARG A 388 -4.59 -15.74 15.87
C ARG A 388 -5.11 -15.24 14.52
N MET A 389 -5.03 -13.93 14.25
CA MET A 389 -5.43 -13.39 12.96
C MET A 389 -4.52 -13.86 11.81
N GLY A 390 -3.26 -14.17 12.09
CA GLY A 390 -2.33 -14.76 11.11
C GLY A 390 -2.56 -16.24 10.83
N ASN A 391 -3.17 -16.95 11.78
CA ASN A 391 -3.45 -18.39 11.69
C ASN A 391 -4.79 -18.73 12.37
N PRO A 392 -5.94 -18.25 11.84
CA PRO A 392 -7.23 -18.36 12.51
C PRO A 392 -7.70 -19.80 12.67
N GLU A 393 -8.29 -20.10 13.85
CA GLU A 393 -8.82 -21.41 14.22
C GLU A 393 -10.26 -21.32 14.76
N THR A 394 -10.57 -20.29 15.57
CA THR A 394 -11.91 -20.08 16.14
C THR A 394 -12.77 -19.17 15.27
N GLU A 395 -14.08 -19.11 15.54
CA GLU A 395 -15.00 -18.22 14.83
C GLU A 395 -14.60 -16.75 14.96
N LEU A 396 -14.23 -16.29 16.17
CA LEU A 396 -13.81 -14.91 16.39
C LEU A 396 -12.47 -14.62 15.70
N ASP A 397 -11.52 -15.59 15.67
CA ASP A 397 -10.27 -15.42 14.91
C ASP A 397 -10.57 -15.15 13.42
N TRP A 398 -11.46 -15.92 12.80
CA TRP A 398 -11.87 -15.76 11.41
C TRP A 398 -12.59 -14.43 11.15
N LEU A 399 -13.48 -14.01 12.06
CA LEU A 399 -14.16 -12.72 11.97
C LEU A 399 -13.16 -11.56 12.01
N MET A 400 -12.23 -11.57 12.97
CA MET A 400 -11.18 -10.56 13.06
C MET A 400 -10.24 -10.60 11.86
N SER A 401 -9.89 -11.77 11.36
CA SER A 401 -9.06 -11.95 10.14
C SER A 401 -9.74 -11.46 8.86
N SER A 402 -11.03 -11.16 8.91
CA SER A 402 -11.80 -10.61 7.79
C SER A 402 -11.89 -9.09 7.74
N GLY A 403 -11.28 -8.39 8.72
CA GLY A 403 -11.25 -6.94 8.85
C GLY A 403 -12.38 -6.34 9.68
N SER A 404 -12.17 -5.11 10.14
CA SER A 404 -13.08 -4.44 11.08
C SER A 404 -14.50 -4.26 10.55
N ALA A 405 -14.68 -4.04 9.24
CA ALA A 405 -16.00 -3.87 8.66
C ALA A 405 -16.89 -5.10 8.85
N ARG A 406 -16.37 -6.30 8.50
CA ARG A 406 -17.12 -7.55 8.65
C ARG A 406 -17.30 -7.93 10.10
N LEU A 407 -16.30 -7.71 10.94
CA LEU A 407 -16.38 -7.90 12.38
C LEU A 407 -17.51 -7.07 12.99
N CYS A 408 -17.52 -5.77 12.73
CA CYS A 408 -18.53 -4.86 13.28
C CYS A 408 -19.94 -5.13 12.71
N GLU A 409 -20.04 -5.46 11.43
CA GLU A 409 -21.31 -5.88 10.80
C GLU A 409 -21.88 -7.15 11.47
N HIS A 410 -21.04 -8.15 11.80
CA HIS A 410 -21.46 -9.39 12.47
C HIS A 410 -22.11 -9.10 13.82
N TYR A 411 -21.55 -8.18 14.61
CA TYR A 411 -22.12 -7.79 15.91
C TYR A 411 -23.24 -6.74 15.81
N GLY A 412 -23.65 -6.35 14.58
CA GLY A 412 -24.74 -5.39 14.35
C GLY A 412 -24.35 -3.91 14.59
N HIS A 413 -23.07 -3.61 14.66
CA HIS A 413 -22.52 -2.29 14.99
C HIS A 413 -21.50 -1.79 13.95
N PRO A 414 -21.90 -1.65 12.66
CA PRO A 414 -20.99 -1.23 11.60
C PRO A 414 -20.36 0.17 11.82
N GLU A 415 -20.98 1.00 12.66
CA GLU A 415 -20.52 2.35 13.02
C GLU A 415 -19.16 2.35 13.76
N TYR A 416 -18.74 1.24 14.36
CA TYR A 416 -17.43 1.13 15.04
C TYR A 416 -16.29 0.71 14.11
N SER A 417 -16.58 0.38 12.86
CA SER A 417 -15.54 0.15 11.86
C SER A 417 -15.01 1.48 11.31
N MET A 418 -13.77 1.79 11.61
CA MET A 418 -13.08 2.95 11.05
C MET A 418 -12.47 2.57 9.69
N SER A 419 -13.32 2.37 8.69
CA SER A 419 -12.93 1.92 7.36
C SER A 419 -13.66 2.66 6.24
N VAL A 420 -13.05 2.69 5.06
CA VAL A 420 -13.64 3.16 3.81
C VAL A 420 -13.57 2.03 2.81
N LYS A 421 -14.71 1.68 2.19
CA LYS A 421 -14.79 0.53 1.27
C LYS A 421 -14.20 -0.75 1.90
N LYS A 422 -14.49 -0.97 3.20
CA LYS A 422 -14.04 -2.11 4.02
C LYS A 422 -12.52 -2.22 4.26
N GLN A 423 -11.73 -1.23 3.91
CA GLN A 423 -10.32 -1.14 4.27
C GLN A 423 -10.11 -0.07 5.34
N GLU A 424 -9.47 -0.41 6.43
CA GLU A 424 -9.22 0.45 7.58
C GLU A 424 -8.47 1.72 7.19
N ILE A 425 -8.88 2.86 7.75
CA ILE A 425 -8.23 4.15 7.49
C ILE A 425 -6.96 4.32 8.33
N PRO A 426 -5.91 4.89 7.72
CA PRO A 426 -4.62 5.11 8.37
C PRO A 426 -4.60 6.25 9.39
N ALA A 427 -3.47 6.48 9.99
CA ALA A 427 -3.12 7.20 11.21
C ALA A 427 -3.33 8.73 11.22
N TYR A 428 -4.26 9.28 10.46
CA TYR A 428 -4.47 10.75 10.42
C TYR A 428 -5.94 11.09 10.57
N ASP A 429 -6.30 11.79 11.65
CA ASP A 429 -7.70 12.10 11.91
C ASP A 429 -8.26 13.12 10.93
N ALA A 430 -9.20 12.67 10.09
CA ALA A 430 -9.87 13.50 9.10
C ALA A 430 -10.80 14.58 9.71
N ARG A 431 -11.05 14.54 11.01
CA ARG A 431 -11.69 15.66 11.75
C ARG A 431 -10.74 16.82 11.92
N ALA A 432 -9.46 16.53 12.15
CA ALA A 432 -8.40 17.50 12.39
C ALA A 432 -7.67 17.95 11.11
N ILE A 433 -7.76 17.18 10.04
CA ILE A 433 -7.07 17.43 8.75
C ILE A 433 -8.07 17.24 7.62
N GLN A 434 -8.58 18.36 7.06
CA GLN A 434 -9.73 18.30 6.15
C GLN A 434 -9.44 17.67 4.79
N GLY A 435 -8.27 17.91 4.20
CA GLY A 435 -7.93 17.38 2.89
C GLY A 435 -7.71 15.86 2.87
N ILE A 436 -7.18 15.29 3.96
CA ILE A 436 -7.01 13.84 4.03
C ILE A 436 -8.37 13.11 4.03
N GLY A 437 -9.42 13.72 4.55
CA GLY A 437 -10.77 13.17 4.52
C GLY A 437 -11.28 12.95 3.10
N ILE A 438 -10.99 13.87 2.18
CA ILE A 438 -11.34 13.74 0.75
C ILE A 438 -10.60 12.53 0.16
N THR A 439 -9.29 12.44 0.39
CA THR A 439 -8.48 11.36 -0.19
C THR A 439 -8.81 9.99 0.39
N TYR A 440 -9.20 9.89 1.66
CA TYR A 440 -9.73 8.66 2.24
C TYR A 440 -11.04 8.22 1.58
N ALA A 441 -12.03 9.13 1.53
CA ALA A 441 -13.35 8.83 0.99
C ALA A 441 -13.30 8.40 -0.48
N THR A 442 -12.49 9.10 -1.28
CA THR A 442 -12.42 8.93 -2.74
C THR A 442 -11.35 7.95 -3.23
N SER A 443 -10.55 7.38 -2.32
CA SER A 443 -9.55 6.37 -2.69
C SER A 443 -10.19 5.15 -3.37
N ASN A 444 -9.67 4.80 -4.55
CA ASN A 444 -10.21 3.70 -5.35
C ASN A 444 -9.98 2.31 -4.72
N ARG A 445 -8.95 2.15 -3.87
CA ARG A 445 -8.66 0.86 -3.21
C ARG A 445 -9.19 0.74 -1.78
N GLY A 446 -9.99 1.69 -1.31
CA GLY A 446 -10.43 1.77 0.09
C GLY A 446 -9.55 2.71 0.93
N GLY A 447 -9.77 2.76 2.25
CA GLY A 447 -9.06 3.66 3.16
C GLY A 447 -7.55 3.64 2.96
N CYS A 448 -6.96 4.77 2.54
CA CYS A 448 -5.55 4.83 2.17
C CYS A 448 -4.98 6.25 2.22
N HIS A 449 -3.88 6.44 2.94
CA HIS A 449 -3.19 7.74 3.04
C HIS A 449 -2.28 8.03 1.83
N VAL A 450 -1.76 7.00 1.15
CA VAL A 450 -0.81 7.15 0.04
C VAL A 450 -1.48 7.28 -1.34
N ARG A 451 -2.79 7.51 -1.37
CA ARG A 451 -3.55 7.83 -2.59
C ARG A 451 -3.96 9.30 -2.56
N GLY A 452 -2.96 10.19 -2.69
CA GLY A 452 -3.11 11.62 -2.48
C GLY A 452 -2.74 12.02 -1.04
N TYR A 453 -1.43 12.08 -0.76
CA TYR A 453 -0.90 12.27 0.60
C TYR A 453 -1.02 13.73 1.07
N MET A 454 -2.24 14.15 1.43
CA MET A 454 -2.56 15.52 1.87
C MET A 454 -1.85 15.93 3.17
N ILE A 455 -1.27 14.99 3.90
CA ILE A 455 -0.41 15.28 5.05
C ILE A 455 0.80 16.12 4.65
N SER A 456 1.29 15.97 3.42
CA SER A 456 2.41 16.74 2.91
C SER A 456 2.15 18.26 2.97
N PRO A 457 1.10 18.84 2.34
CA PRO A 457 0.82 20.28 2.43
C PRO A 457 0.15 20.70 3.74
N GLU A 458 -0.68 19.85 4.37
CA GLU A 458 -1.49 20.25 5.53
C GLU A 458 -0.74 20.12 6.88
N VAL A 459 0.28 19.27 6.96
CA VAL A 459 1.04 19.00 8.19
C VAL A 459 2.53 19.33 8.02
N LEU A 460 3.14 18.87 6.92
CA LEU A 460 4.58 19.06 6.68
C LEU A 460 4.91 20.36 5.93
N GLY A 461 3.91 21.06 5.40
CA GLY A 461 4.09 22.30 4.64
C GLY A 461 4.76 22.13 3.29
N LEU A 462 4.64 20.97 2.66
CA LEU A 462 5.34 20.62 1.41
C LEU A 462 4.35 20.32 0.26
N PRO A 463 4.50 20.92 -0.92
CA PRO A 463 5.47 21.98 -1.31
C PRO A 463 5.17 23.35 -0.71
N GLN A 464 3.98 23.56 -0.15
CA GLN A 464 3.55 24.77 0.57
C GLN A 464 2.61 24.40 1.71
N GLN A 465 2.59 25.26 2.74
CA GLN A 465 1.69 25.07 3.88
C GLN A 465 0.25 25.41 3.52
N LEU A 466 -0.66 24.46 3.77
CA LEU A 466 -2.10 24.68 3.76
C LEU A 466 -2.64 24.67 5.20
N ASP A 467 -3.63 25.49 5.47
CA ASP A 467 -4.35 25.42 6.75
C ASP A 467 -5.20 24.14 6.76
N ARG A 468 -4.87 23.20 7.64
CA ARG A 468 -5.52 21.89 7.76
C ARG A 468 -6.98 21.96 8.24
N THR A 469 -7.39 23.09 8.79
CA THR A 469 -8.69 23.26 9.47
C THR A 469 -9.80 23.78 8.56
N VAL A 470 -9.43 24.34 7.40
CA VAL A 470 -10.37 24.93 6.43
C VAL A 470 -10.59 24.03 5.23
N THR A 471 -11.64 24.29 4.47
CA THR A 471 -12.01 23.49 3.28
C THR A 471 -11.48 24.08 1.97
N ASN A 472 -11.06 25.34 1.98
CA ASN A 472 -10.62 26.06 0.79
C ASN A 472 -9.51 25.31 0.02
N GLU A 473 -9.67 25.19 -1.29
CA GLU A 473 -8.71 24.57 -2.22
C GLU A 473 -8.43 23.07 -1.99
N LYS A 474 -9.01 22.44 -0.96
CA LYS A 474 -8.70 21.05 -0.62
C LYS A 474 -9.06 20.06 -1.74
N ALA A 475 -10.17 20.30 -2.43
CA ALA A 475 -10.60 19.45 -3.54
C ALA A 475 -9.58 19.44 -4.69
N ALA A 476 -9.10 20.62 -5.11
CA ALA A 476 -8.09 20.76 -6.17
C ALA A 476 -6.74 20.14 -5.77
N TRP A 477 -6.30 20.39 -4.54
CA TRP A 477 -5.06 19.80 -4.02
C TRP A 477 -5.15 18.27 -3.91
N ALA A 478 -6.26 17.73 -3.38
CA ALA A 478 -6.47 16.29 -3.29
C ALA A 478 -6.42 15.62 -4.68
N LYS A 479 -7.09 16.21 -5.70
CA LYS A 479 -7.02 15.74 -7.08
C LYS A 479 -5.58 15.74 -7.60
N THR A 480 -4.86 16.84 -7.47
CA THR A 480 -3.48 16.99 -7.97
C THR A 480 -2.55 15.96 -7.33
N PHE A 481 -2.63 15.77 -6.01
CA PHE A 481 -1.82 14.78 -5.31
C PHE A 481 -2.18 13.34 -5.68
N GLN A 482 -3.45 13.06 -5.95
CA GLN A 482 -3.88 11.74 -6.43
C GLN A 482 -3.34 11.45 -7.83
N ASP A 483 -3.38 12.44 -8.73
CA ASP A 483 -2.87 12.30 -10.10
C ASP A 483 -1.35 12.11 -10.09
N LEU A 484 -0.63 12.93 -9.34
CA LEU A 484 0.82 12.80 -9.18
C LEU A 484 1.22 11.45 -8.57
N THR A 485 0.50 11.00 -7.54
CA THR A 485 0.76 9.70 -6.91
C THR A 485 0.49 8.54 -7.89
N ALA A 486 -0.53 8.66 -8.75
CA ALA A 486 -0.79 7.65 -9.78
C ALA A 486 0.38 7.54 -10.77
N VAL A 487 1.01 8.65 -11.14
CA VAL A 487 2.22 8.66 -11.96
C VAL A 487 3.39 8.00 -11.22
N ILE A 488 3.67 8.42 -9.98
CA ILE A 488 4.80 7.91 -9.18
C ILE A 488 4.70 6.39 -9.01
N ASP A 489 3.52 5.88 -8.65
CA ASP A 489 3.26 4.44 -8.52
C ASP A 489 3.40 3.68 -9.85
N SER A 490 3.05 4.34 -10.97
CA SER A 490 3.09 3.71 -12.28
C SER A 490 4.50 3.69 -12.88
N MET A 491 5.32 4.68 -12.56
CA MET A 491 6.70 4.71 -13.04
C MET A 491 7.67 3.80 -12.26
N GLY A 492 7.26 3.26 -11.09
CA GLY A 492 8.11 2.41 -10.25
C GLY A 492 9.01 3.19 -9.29
N HIS A 493 8.57 4.36 -8.88
CA HIS A 493 9.29 5.27 -7.98
C HIS A 493 8.68 5.29 -6.56
N CYS A 494 9.43 5.72 -5.57
CA CYS A 494 8.94 5.80 -4.19
C CYS A 494 8.18 7.11 -3.94
N LEU A 495 6.99 7.03 -3.35
CA LEU A 495 6.17 8.19 -3.01
C LEU A 495 6.90 9.19 -2.09
N PHE A 496 7.76 8.73 -1.18
CA PHE A 496 8.45 9.63 -0.24
C PHE A 496 9.41 10.61 -0.91
N THR A 497 9.79 10.37 -2.15
CA THR A 497 10.54 11.37 -2.93
C THR A 497 9.72 12.62 -3.22
N SER A 498 8.38 12.54 -3.21
CA SER A 498 7.48 13.68 -3.42
C SER A 498 7.47 14.71 -2.29
N PHE A 499 8.11 14.42 -1.15
CA PHE A 499 8.35 15.45 -0.13
C PHE A 499 9.37 16.52 -0.60
N ALA A 500 10.13 16.22 -1.63
CA ALA A 500 11.15 17.12 -2.17
C ALA A 500 11.03 17.32 -3.69
N MET A 501 10.63 16.27 -4.42
CA MET A 501 10.50 16.29 -5.88
C MET A 501 9.07 16.70 -6.28
N GLY A 502 8.96 17.53 -7.30
CA GLY A 502 7.71 17.90 -7.94
C GLY A 502 7.48 17.17 -9.27
N ALA A 503 6.38 17.50 -9.95
CA ALA A 503 6.02 16.91 -11.24
C ALA A 503 7.13 17.08 -12.30
N LYS A 504 7.92 18.17 -12.22
CA LYS A 504 9.04 18.41 -13.13
C LYS A 504 10.12 17.32 -13.05
N GLU A 505 10.57 16.99 -11.84
CA GLU A 505 11.63 15.98 -11.65
C GLU A 505 11.16 14.60 -12.16
N TYR A 506 9.91 14.22 -11.90
CA TYR A 506 9.35 12.97 -12.42
C TYR A 506 9.22 12.97 -13.95
N THR A 507 8.80 14.09 -14.54
CA THR A 507 8.71 14.23 -16.00
C THR A 507 10.08 14.12 -16.65
N ASP A 508 11.10 14.79 -16.11
CA ASP A 508 12.47 14.73 -16.62
C ASP A 508 13.03 13.30 -16.59
N LEU A 509 12.81 12.58 -15.47
CA LEU A 509 13.23 11.19 -15.32
C LEU A 509 12.52 10.26 -16.32
N LEU A 510 11.21 10.40 -16.47
CA LEU A 510 10.41 9.60 -17.40
C LEU A 510 10.86 9.84 -18.85
N ASN A 511 10.96 11.09 -19.28
CA ASN A 511 11.37 11.43 -20.65
C ASN A 511 12.75 10.88 -20.99
N ALA A 512 13.71 11.03 -20.09
CA ALA A 512 15.05 10.51 -20.28
C ALA A 512 15.09 8.97 -20.36
N ALA A 513 14.30 8.28 -19.53
CA ALA A 513 14.29 6.83 -19.49
C ALA A 513 13.57 6.22 -20.69
N THR A 514 12.43 6.78 -21.09
CA THR A 514 11.54 6.20 -22.11
C THR A 514 11.73 6.75 -23.51
N GLY A 515 12.38 7.93 -23.65
CA GLY A 515 12.55 8.62 -24.93
C GLY A 515 11.30 9.41 -25.35
N THR A 516 10.39 9.67 -24.44
CA THR A 516 9.23 10.54 -24.66
C THR A 516 9.62 12.02 -24.48
N ASN A 517 8.72 12.93 -24.89
CA ASN A 517 8.86 14.37 -24.72
C ASN A 517 7.58 14.94 -24.06
N TRP A 518 7.13 14.30 -23.01
CA TRP A 518 5.93 14.76 -22.30
C TRP A 518 6.18 16.08 -21.59
N THR A 519 5.16 16.96 -21.61
CA THR A 519 5.10 18.11 -20.71
C THR A 519 4.64 17.66 -19.32
N ILE A 520 4.77 18.56 -18.34
CA ILE A 520 4.28 18.32 -16.97
C ILE A 520 2.77 18.08 -16.99
N GLU A 521 2.03 18.88 -17.79
CA GLU A 521 0.57 18.78 -17.92
C GLU A 521 0.16 17.42 -18.49
N GLN A 522 0.87 16.93 -19.51
CA GLN A 522 0.63 15.60 -20.09
C GLN A 522 0.88 14.47 -19.08
N VAL A 523 1.93 14.58 -18.27
CA VAL A 523 2.23 13.60 -17.21
C VAL A 523 1.14 13.60 -16.14
N LEU A 524 0.64 14.77 -15.72
CA LEU A 524 -0.48 14.87 -14.79
C LEU A 524 -1.79 14.37 -15.39
N GLU A 525 -2.03 14.59 -16.69
CA GLU A 525 -3.19 14.04 -17.41
C GLU A 525 -3.15 12.51 -17.46
N ILE A 526 -1.95 11.91 -17.62
CA ILE A 526 -1.79 10.46 -17.50
C ILE A 526 -2.18 9.99 -16.08
N GLY A 527 -1.80 10.74 -15.04
CA GLY A 527 -2.22 10.47 -13.66
C GLY A 527 -3.74 10.50 -13.48
N ASP A 528 -4.40 11.53 -14.05
CA ASP A 528 -5.86 11.64 -14.04
C ASP A 528 -6.51 10.48 -14.80
N ARG A 529 -5.98 10.10 -15.97
CA ARG A 529 -6.41 8.93 -16.75
C ARG A 529 -6.34 7.64 -15.92
N ILE A 530 -5.22 7.41 -15.24
CA ILE A 530 -5.03 6.24 -14.38
C ILE A 530 -6.06 6.22 -13.25
N TYR A 531 -6.30 7.37 -12.61
CA TYR A 531 -7.27 7.46 -11.53
C TYR A 531 -8.72 7.19 -12.02
N ASN A 532 -9.03 7.61 -13.22
CA ASN A 532 -10.34 7.38 -13.83
C ASN A 532 -10.54 5.93 -14.31
N ILE A 533 -9.53 5.25 -14.87
CA ILE A 533 -9.68 3.82 -15.21
C ILE A 533 -9.84 2.94 -13.97
N GLU A 534 -9.18 3.27 -12.85
CA GLU A 534 -9.45 2.61 -11.56
C GLU A 534 -10.90 2.81 -11.11
N ARG A 535 -11.44 4.03 -11.28
CA ARG A 535 -12.84 4.35 -10.94
C ARG A 535 -13.80 3.56 -11.81
N MET A 536 -13.52 3.42 -13.10
CA MET A 536 -14.35 2.61 -14.01
C MET A 536 -14.26 1.10 -13.70
N PHE A 537 -13.09 0.61 -13.29
CA PHE A 537 -12.97 -0.75 -12.75
C PHE A 537 -13.90 -0.95 -11.54
N ASN A 538 -13.89 -0.02 -10.61
CA ASN A 538 -14.72 -0.08 -9.41
C ASN A 538 -16.22 0.03 -9.73
N LYS A 539 -16.62 0.85 -10.70
CA LYS A 539 -17.99 0.93 -11.19
C LYS A 539 -18.45 -0.44 -11.72
N ALA A 540 -17.63 -1.07 -12.55
CA ALA A 540 -17.90 -2.42 -13.07
C ALA A 540 -17.91 -3.49 -11.94
N ALA A 541 -17.14 -3.30 -10.88
CA ALA A 541 -17.13 -4.16 -9.70
C ALA A 541 -18.33 -3.94 -8.76
N GLY A 542 -19.23 -3.00 -9.07
CA GLY A 542 -20.45 -2.73 -8.31
C GLY A 542 -20.32 -1.65 -7.24
N MET A 543 -19.28 -0.79 -7.32
CA MET A 543 -19.16 0.39 -6.46
C MET A 543 -20.37 1.30 -6.64
N LYS A 544 -20.83 1.88 -5.54
CA LYS A 544 -21.94 2.83 -5.49
C LYS A 544 -21.43 4.22 -5.06
N PRO A 545 -22.17 5.30 -5.38
CA PRO A 545 -21.82 6.66 -4.94
C PRO A 545 -21.64 6.77 -3.42
N GLU A 546 -22.44 6.04 -2.64
CA GLU A 546 -22.43 6.05 -1.19
C GLU A 546 -21.15 5.42 -0.58
N ASP A 547 -20.34 4.73 -1.39
CA ASP A 547 -19.06 4.16 -0.95
C ASP A 547 -17.97 5.23 -0.81
N ASP A 548 -18.13 6.41 -1.43
CA ASP A 548 -17.27 7.57 -1.19
C ASP A 548 -17.70 8.31 0.08
N ARG A 549 -17.43 7.71 1.23
CA ARG A 549 -17.81 8.23 2.54
C ARG A 549 -16.71 8.05 3.58
N LEU A 550 -16.82 8.77 4.67
CA LEU A 550 -16.10 8.52 5.91
C LEU A 550 -17.03 7.83 6.93
N PRO A 551 -16.47 7.12 7.92
CA PRO A 551 -17.23 6.65 9.07
C PRO A 551 -18.02 7.79 9.74
N LYS A 552 -19.24 7.51 10.21
CA LYS A 552 -20.12 8.51 10.86
C LYS A 552 -19.43 9.23 12.01
N ARG A 553 -18.63 8.50 12.80
CA ARG A 553 -17.83 9.08 13.89
C ARG A 553 -17.06 10.32 13.46
N LEU A 554 -16.42 10.29 12.28
CA LEU A 554 -15.60 11.41 11.80
C LEU A 554 -16.42 12.60 11.29
N LEU A 555 -17.67 12.36 10.91
CA LEU A 555 -18.60 13.38 10.41
C LEU A 555 -19.44 14.02 11.51
N GLU A 556 -19.84 13.23 12.53
CA GLU A 556 -20.87 13.58 13.49
C GLU A 556 -20.34 13.75 14.93
N GLU A 557 -19.25 13.04 15.30
CA GLU A 557 -18.69 13.11 16.66
C GLU A 557 -17.47 14.06 16.68
N PRO A 558 -17.55 15.21 17.38
CA PRO A 558 -16.41 16.11 17.49
C PRO A 558 -15.24 15.47 18.23
N VAL A 559 -14.02 15.86 17.87
CA VAL A 559 -12.82 15.51 18.63
C VAL A 559 -12.98 15.97 20.09
N VAL A 560 -12.72 15.08 21.05
CA VAL A 560 -13.00 15.31 22.48
C VAL A 560 -11.80 15.82 23.27
N ASN A 561 -10.56 15.65 22.74
CA ASN A 561 -9.34 16.04 23.46
C ASN A 561 -8.25 16.59 22.52
N GLY A 562 -7.26 17.26 23.13
CA GLY A 562 -6.11 17.82 22.42
C GLY A 562 -6.42 19.09 21.61
N PRO A 563 -5.45 19.54 20.80
CA PRO A 563 -5.53 20.82 20.07
C PRO A 563 -6.66 20.93 19.03
N SER A 564 -7.20 19.79 18.58
CA SER A 564 -8.29 19.77 17.58
C SER A 564 -9.68 19.53 18.20
N THR A 565 -9.82 19.72 19.52
CA THR A 565 -11.10 19.58 20.23
C THR A 565 -12.22 20.36 19.56
N GLY A 566 -13.39 19.73 19.39
CA GLY A 566 -14.57 20.32 18.77
C GLY A 566 -14.64 20.22 17.26
N MET A 567 -13.58 19.74 16.58
CA MET A 567 -13.55 19.60 15.13
C MET A 567 -14.27 18.34 14.65
N THR A 568 -14.90 18.44 13.47
CA THR A 568 -15.47 17.34 12.68
C THR A 568 -14.98 17.42 11.25
N SER A 569 -15.02 16.32 10.51
CA SER A 569 -14.72 16.33 9.08
C SER A 569 -15.78 17.11 8.28
N LYS A 570 -15.33 17.96 7.40
CA LYS A 570 -16.16 18.76 6.47
C LYS A 570 -16.33 18.10 5.11
N LEU A 571 -16.15 16.79 5.02
CA LEU A 571 -16.30 16.04 3.76
C LEU A 571 -17.60 16.37 3.01
N PRO A 572 -18.78 16.52 3.64
CA PRO A 572 -20.01 16.87 2.91
C PRO A 572 -19.93 18.17 2.11
N LEU A 573 -19.06 19.10 2.51
CA LEU A 573 -18.82 20.35 1.79
C LEU A 573 -17.80 20.20 0.66
N THR A 574 -16.76 19.39 0.87
CA THR A 574 -15.62 19.30 -0.05
C THR A 574 -15.78 18.21 -1.11
N LEU A 575 -16.61 17.20 -0.86
CA LEU A 575 -16.82 16.10 -1.82
C LEU A 575 -17.49 16.55 -3.12
N PRO A 576 -18.53 17.40 -3.11
CA PRO A 576 -19.10 17.95 -4.34
C PRO A 576 -18.08 18.76 -5.17
N GLU A 577 -17.27 19.61 -4.52
CA GLU A 577 -16.18 20.37 -5.17
C GLU A 577 -15.14 19.44 -5.80
N TYR A 578 -14.83 18.33 -5.13
CA TYR A 578 -13.91 17.33 -5.65
C TYR A 578 -14.48 16.63 -6.90
N TYR A 579 -15.76 16.28 -6.91
CA TYR A 579 -16.40 15.68 -8.08
C TYR A 579 -16.41 16.66 -9.27
N GLU A 580 -16.70 17.93 -9.02
CA GLU A 580 -16.61 18.98 -10.04
C GLU A 580 -15.18 19.07 -10.62
N ALA A 581 -14.17 19.14 -9.76
CA ALA A 581 -12.75 19.20 -10.16
C ALA A 581 -12.31 17.96 -10.98
N ARG A 582 -12.93 16.79 -10.74
CA ARG A 582 -12.70 15.55 -11.49
C ARG A 582 -13.52 15.42 -12.79
N GLY A 583 -14.54 16.26 -12.99
CA GLY A 583 -15.54 16.06 -14.04
C GLY A 583 -16.38 14.80 -13.80
N TRP A 584 -16.74 14.56 -12.53
CA TRP A 584 -17.54 13.42 -12.09
C TRP A 584 -18.95 13.83 -11.71
N VAL A 585 -19.89 12.92 -11.95
CA VAL A 585 -21.29 13.01 -11.49
C VAL A 585 -21.61 11.71 -10.75
N ASN A 586 -22.20 11.82 -9.57
CA ASN A 586 -22.53 10.66 -8.74
C ASN A 586 -21.31 9.70 -8.57
N ALA A 587 -20.18 10.25 -8.17
CA ALA A 587 -18.92 9.53 -7.92
C ALA A 587 -18.23 8.92 -9.16
N PHE A 588 -18.73 9.11 -10.37
CA PHE A 588 -18.17 8.50 -11.58
C PHE A 588 -17.87 9.53 -12.66
N PRO A 589 -16.85 9.31 -13.49
CA PRO A 589 -16.52 10.21 -14.59
C PRO A 589 -17.67 10.28 -15.61
N THR A 590 -17.88 11.49 -16.15
CA THR A 590 -18.81 11.70 -17.27
C THR A 590 -18.21 11.17 -18.57
N ASP A 591 -19.06 10.90 -19.57
CA ASP A 591 -18.61 10.50 -20.91
C ASP A 591 -17.69 11.54 -21.55
N GLU A 592 -17.92 12.84 -21.26
CA GLU A 592 -17.03 13.92 -21.70
C GLU A 592 -15.64 13.80 -21.07
N THR A 593 -15.57 13.57 -19.76
CA THR A 593 -14.31 13.35 -19.04
C THR A 593 -13.56 12.13 -19.58
N LEU A 594 -14.27 11.03 -19.82
CA LEU A 594 -13.68 9.81 -20.36
C LEU A 594 -13.09 10.03 -21.76
N LYS A 595 -13.81 10.70 -22.66
CA LYS A 595 -13.32 11.06 -24.00
C LYS A 595 -12.11 11.98 -23.94
N LYS A 596 -12.15 13.02 -23.09
CA LYS A 596 -11.03 13.95 -22.90
C LYS A 596 -9.75 13.21 -22.45
N LEU A 597 -9.89 12.19 -21.60
CA LEU A 597 -8.78 11.39 -21.11
C LEU A 597 -8.39 10.22 -22.04
N GLY A 598 -9.03 10.08 -23.21
CA GLY A 598 -8.79 8.99 -24.16
C GLY A 598 -9.16 7.62 -23.60
N LEU A 599 -10.23 7.55 -22.81
CA LEU A 599 -10.84 6.33 -22.26
C LEU A 599 -12.15 6.01 -22.99
N ASP A 600 -12.12 6.08 -24.33
CA ASP A 600 -13.30 5.93 -25.18
C ASP A 600 -13.99 4.58 -24.99
N GLU A 601 -13.23 3.54 -24.66
CA GLU A 601 -13.75 2.20 -24.38
C GLU A 601 -14.62 2.12 -23.12
N CYS A 602 -14.56 3.13 -22.27
CA CYS A 602 -15.37 3.26 -21.04
C CYS A 602 -16.66 4.07 -21.23
N VAL A 603 -16.80 4.76 -22.36
CA VAL A 603 -17.95 5.63 -22.65
C VAL A 603 -19.24 4.81 -22.70
N GLY A 604 -20.29 5.29 -22.01
CA GLY A 604 -21.59 4.63 -21.94
C GLY A 604 -21.65 3.36 -21.06
N LYS A 605 -20.62 3.08 -20.26
CA LYS A 605 -20.56 1.92 -19.37
C LYS A 605 -20.86 2.25 -17.92
#